data_ee262b7364f23c3ac12d795858308c17
#
_entry.id   ee262b7364f23c3ac12d795858308c17
#
_cell.length_a   1.000
_cell.length_b   1.000
_cell.length_c   1.000
_cell.angle_alpha   90.00
_cell.angle_beta   90.00
_cell.angle_gamma   90.00
#
_symmetry.space_group_name_H-M   'P 1'
#
loop_
_entity.id
_entity.type
_entity.pdbx_description
1 polymer ?
#
loop_
_entity_poly.entity_id
_entity_poly.type
_entity_poly.pdbx_seq_one_letter_code
_entity_poly.pdbx_strand_id
1 'polypeptide(L)'
;MASTGGPVSGNDEADKKIWQSNTGKLEAAGAMGIEYSLSCPQGGDGTKGDIVSQDAELTAKIIGWVMEAGAPEVPKLFKLTAAVTAIYPIIAAIKEVFAKYPNKKAGVTLANTFPALAFRNGRKESWEEAIVVGMSGEGVAPISNLTLANVARLGVAVSGNGGPMDYKSAAHFLALGAKTVQFCTIVMKHGYGIIDELHWGLSHLMEERGISSVSKLIGRALPNPVTGFMELSAVKKISAVHDELCQHCGNCTRCPYMAITLNKDLIPQTDASKCVGCSICAQNCFSGALYMRERTDKEMKLLSEN
;
A
#
# COMPACT_ATOMS: atom_id res chain seq x y z
N MET A 1 14.61 -8.57 -14.01
CA MET A 1 14.58 -7.11 -14.03
C MET A 1 15.76 -6.59 -13.21
N ALA A 2 16.54 -5.64 -13.75
CA ALA A 2 17.63 -5.00 -13.02
C ALA A 2 17.14 -3.74 -12.31
N SER A 3 17.81 -3.33 -11.24
CA SER A 3 17.48 -2.07 -10.54
C SER A 3 18.72 -1.17 -10.49
N THR A 4 18.54 0.12 -10.70
CA THR A 4 19.62 1.10 -10.68
C THR A 4 19.12 2.47 -10.21
N GLY A 5 20.05 3.38 -10.01
CA GLY A 5 19.83 4.79 -9.74
C GLY A 5 21.01 5.59 -10.28
N GLY A 6 21.04 6.86 -9.99
CA GLY A 6 22.13 7.77 -10.35
C GLY A 6 22.16 8.97 -9.42
N PRO A 7 23.19 9.82 -9.51
CA PRO A 7 23.33 10.99 -8.67
C PRO A 7 22.37 12.12 -9.07
N VAL A 8 22.15 13.01 -8.13
CA VAL A 8 21.54 14.31 -8.31
C VAL A 8 22.47 15.33 -7.64
N SER A 9 23.54 15.68 -8.33
CA SER A 9 24.61 16.53 -7.80
C SER A 9 24.37 18.03 -8.03
N GLY A 10 23.38 18.36 -8.87
CA GLY A 10 23.14 19.69 -9.37
C GLY A 10 23.94 20.03 -10.65
N ASN A 11 24.77 19.11 -11.14
CA ASN A 11 25.40 19.20 -12.44
C ASN A 11 24.69 18.28 -13.44
N ASP A 12 23.70 18.85 -14.13
CA ASP A 12 22.81 18.11 -15.04
C ASP A 12 23.56 17.33 -16.13
N GLU A 13 24.65 17.85 -16.66
CA GLU A 13 25.41 17.15 -17.69
C GLU A 13 26.17 15.93 -17.16
N ALA A 14 26.78 16.06 -15.99
CA ALA A 14 27.46 14.94 -15.34
C ALA A 14 26.47 13.88 -14.90
N ASP A 15 25.37 14.28 -14.27
CA ASP A 15 24.33 13.41 -13.80
C ASP A 15 23.67 12.65 -14.97
N LYS A 16 23.29 13.35 -16.05
CA LYS A 16 22.74 12.76 -17.28
C LYS A 16 23.64 11.65 -17.84
N LYS A 17 24.93 11.90 -17.94
CA LYS A 17 25.91 10.91 -18.43
C LYS A 17 25.90 9.64 -17.59
N ILE A 18 25.79 9.77 -16.27
CA ILE A 18 25.77 8.61 -15.36
C ILE A 18 24.47 7.83 -15.52
N TRP A 19 23.30 8.49 -15.51
CA TRP A 19 21.99 7.84 -15.71
C TRP A 19 21.93 7.10 -17.04
N GLN A 20 22.39 7.71 -18.12
CA GLN A 20 22.44 7.10 -19.46
C GLN A 20 23.45 5.96 -19.55
N SER A 21 24.65 6.12 -18.94
CA SER A 21 25.66 5.06 -18.87
C SER A 21 25.13 3.82 -18.10
N ASN A 22 24.46 4.02 -16.98
CA ASN A 22 23.87 2.92 -16.23
C ASN A 22 22.80 2.19 -17.04
N THR A 23 21.97 2.92 -17.78
CA THR A 23 20.98 2.35 -18.70
C THR A 23 21.65 1.46 -19.75
N GLY A 24 22.63 1.98 -20.48
CA GLY A 24 23.32 1.25 -21.52
C GLY A 24 24.09 0.02 -21.00
N LYS A 25 24.73 0.10 -19.83
CA LYS A 25 25.41 -1.05 -19.21
C LYS A 25 24.46 -2.18 -18.86
N LEU A 26 23.29 -1.86 -18.30
CA LEU A 26 22.29 -2.87 -17.95
C LEU A 26 21.63 -3.50 -19.16
N GLU A 27 21.36 -2.71 -20.20
CA GLU A 27 20.87 -3.24 -21.49
C GLU A 27 21.90 -4.14 -22.15
N ALA A 28 23.17 -3.73 -22.19
CA ALA A 28 24.27 -4.53 -22.73
C ALA A 28 24.50 -5.84 -21.95
N ALA A 29 24.21 -5.84 -20.63
CA ALA A 29 24.24 -7.04 -19.79
C ALA A 29 23.03 -7.97 -20.00
N GLY A 30 22.10 -7.64 -20.90
CA GLY A 30 20.92 -8.46 -21.20
C GLY A 30 19.77 -8.30 -20.22
N ALA A 31 19.66 -7.18 -19.50
CA ALA A 31 18.54 -6.94 -18.62
C ALA A 31 17.23 -6.89 -19.42
N MET A 32 16.27 -7.76 -19.11
CA MET A 32 14.94 -7.81 -19.76
C MET A 32 14.03 -6.66 -19.35
N GLY A 33 14.41 -5.84 -18.42
CA GLY A 33 13.73 -4.64 -17.95
C GLY A 33 14.55 -3.98 -16.84
N ILE A 34 14.39 -2.68 -16.68
CA ILE A 34 15.18 -1.89 -15.72
C ILE A 34 14.24 -1.07 -14.85
N GLU A 35 14.43 -1.13 -13.53
CA GLU A 35 13.77 -0.25 -12.57
C GLU A 35 14.75 0.82 -12.08
N TYR A 36 14.32 2.08 -12.18
CA TYR A 36 15.09 3.24 -11.75
C TYR A 36 14.56 3.75 -10.42
N SER A 37 15.42 3.79 -9.40
CA SER A 37 15.05 4.28 -8.07
C SER A 37 15.07 5.81 -8.06
N LEU A 38 13.89 6.43 -8.06
CA LEU A 38 13.70 7.87 -7.85
C LEU A 38 13.17 8.19 -6.44
N SER A 39 13.05 7.18 -5.63
CA SER A 39 12.36 7.22 -4.32
C SER A 39 13.30 7.07 -3.12
N CYS A 40 14.61 6.98 -3.35
CA CYS A 40 15.60 6.99 -2.27
C CYS A 40 16.07 8.41 -2.00
N PRO A 41 16.31 8.77 -0.72
CA PRO A 41 16.95 10.03 -0.39
C PRO A 41 18.31 10.13 -1.09
N GLN A 42 18.54 11.22 -1.82
CA GLN A 42 19.77 11.48 -2.57
C GLN A 42 20.69 12.44 -1.80
N GLY A 43 20.65 12.40 -0.47
CA GLY A 43 21.41 13.32 0.36
C GLY A 43 22.92 13.09 0.26
N GLY A 44 23.61 13.90 -0.56
CA GLY A 44 25.06 13.95 -0.56
C GLY A 44 25.66 14.88 0.50
N ASP A 45 24.97 15.96 0.83
CA ASP A 45 25.45 17.01 1.75
C ASP A 45 24.52 17.26 2.97
N GLY A 46 23.45 16.50 3.11
CA GLY A 46 22.49 16.63 4.20
C GLY A 46 21.59 17.87 4.14
N THR A 47 21.73 18.70 3.13
CA THR A 47 20.97 19.97 3.02
C THR A 47 19.68 19.84 2.26
N LYS A 48 19.54 18.80 1.42
CA LYS A 48 18.33 18.49 0.66
C LYS A 48 18.07 16.99 0.71
N GLY A 49 17.58 16.49 1.83
CA GLY A 49 17.10 15.10 1.94
C GLY A 49 15.94 14.79 0.98
N ASP A 50 15.83 15.51 -0.11
CA ASP A 50 14.75 15.46 -1.05
C ASP A 50 14.82 14.18 -1.88
N ILE A 51 13.75 13.44 -1.82
CA ILE A 51 13.54 12.30 -2.68
C ILE A 51 13.21 12.84 -4.07
N VAL A 52 13.93 12.43 -5.11
CA VAL A 52 13.72 12.89 -6.49
C VAL A 52 12.25 12.90 -6.89
N SER A 53 11.54 11.82 -6.58
CA SER A 53 10.13 11.67 -6.94
C SER A 53 9.14 12.48 -6.08
N GLN A 54 9.62 13.44 -5.28
CA GLN A 54 8.81 14.47 -4.63
C GLN A 54 8.72 15.75 -5.46
N ASP A 55 9.66 15.96 -6.39
CA ASP A 55 9.71 17.08 -7.31
C ASP A 55 9.32 16.63 -8.73
N ALA A 56 8.27 17.24 -9.29
CA ALA A 56 7.74 16.87 -10.58
C ALA A 56 8.70 17.19 -11.74
N GLU A 57 9.38 18.34 -11.67
CA GLU A 57 10.27 18.82 -12.72
C GLU A 57 11.56 18.00 -12.76
N LEU A 58 12.17 17.76 -11.59
CA LEU A 58 13.35 16.92 -11.45
C LEU A 58 13.06 15.47 -11.85
N THR A 59 11.91 14.93 -11.45
CA THR A 59 11.46 13.60 -11.85
C THR A 59 11.34 13.48 -13.37
N ALA A 60 10.66 14.42 -14.01
CA ALA A 60 10.48 14.45 -15.46
C ALA A 60 11.82 14.57 -16.19
N LYS A 61 12.74 15.43 -15.68
CA LYS A 61 14.07 15.63 -16.24
C LYS A 61 14.88 14.33 -16.25
N ILE A 62 14.97 13.63 -15.12
CA ILE A 62 15.72 12.37 -15.02
C ILE A 62 15.09 11.28 -15.88
N ILE A 63 13.77 11.15 -15.84
CA ILE A 63 13.05 10.20 -16.73
C ILE A 63 13.36 10.52 -18.19
N GLY A 64 13.38 11.78 -18.58
CA GLY A 64 13.75 12.22 -19.91
C GLY A 64 15.15 11.73 -20.34
N TRP A 65 16.14 11.88 -19.47
CA TRP A 65 17.50 11.39 -19.73
C TRP A 65 17.57 9.88 -19.97
N VAL A 66 16.86 9.13 -19.14
CA VAL A 66 16.77 7.65 -19.28
C VAL A 66 16.03 7.26 -20.55
N MET A 67 14.89 7.90 -20.81
CA MET A 67 14.07 7.58 -21.99
C MET A 67 14.78 7.94 -23.29
N GLU A 68 15.61 8.99 -23.30
CA GLU A 68 16.40 9.36 -24.47
C GLU A 68 17.39 8.25 -24.87
N ALA A 69 18.14 7.71 -23.92
CA ALA A 69 19.21 6.73 -24.18
C ALA A 69 18.70 5.28 -24.28
N GLY A 70 17.65 4.94 -23.56
CA GLY A 70 17.22 3.53 -23.40
C GLY A 70 16.62 2.91 -24.66
N ALA A 71 16.90 1.63 -24.89
CA ALA A 71 16.36 0.85 -26.00
C ALA A 71 14.83 0.69 -25.92
N PRO A 72 14.10 0.75 -27.04
CA PRO A 72 12.63 0.70 -27.06
C PRO A 72 12.04 -0.62 -26.55
N GLU A 73 12.72 -1.73 -26.80
CA GLU A 73 12.27 -3.08 -26.44
C GLU A 73 12.43 -3.39 -24.95
N VAL A 74 13.36 -2.72 -24.25
CA VAL A 74 13.60 -2.94 -22.82
C VAL A 74 12.68 -2.07 -21.98
N PRO A 75 11.72 -2.68 -21.23
CA PRO A 75 10.80 -1.92 -20.39
C PRO A 75 11.52 -1.19 -19.25
N LYS A 76 11.08 0.03 -18.97
CA LYS A 76 11.60 0.90 -17.91
C LYS A 76 10.53 1.22 -16.90
N LEU A 77 10.81 0.91 -15.64
CA LEU A 77 9.96 1.28 -14.51
C LEU A 77 10.65 2.35 -13.66
N PHE A 78 9.91 3.36 -13.29
CA PHE A 78 10.40 4.45 -12.44
C PHE A 78 9.75 4.33 -11.07
N LYS A 79 10.54 3.98 -10.06
CA LYS A 79 10.06 3.75 -8.69
C LYS A 79 9.92 5.05 -7.96
N LEU A 80 8.70 5.34 -7.52
CA LEU A 80 8.31 6.58 -6.88
C LEU A 80 8.07 6.38 -5.38
N THR A 81 8.09 7.48 -4.63
CA THR A 81 7.67 7.51 -3.23
C THR A 81 6.19 7.79 -3.10
N ALA A 82 5.57 7.26 -2.03
CA ALA A 82 4.24 7.68 -1.59
C ALA A 82 4.29 8.87 -0.60
N ALA A 83 5.48 9.30 -0.20
CA ALA A 83 5.67 10.41 0.73
C ALA A 83 5.55 11.77 0.02
N VAL A 84 4.39 12.02 -0.56
CA VAL A 84 4.03 13.27 -1.25
C VAL A 84 2.62 13.68 -0.88
N THR A 85 2.38 14.98 -0.79
CA THR A 85 1.02 15.52 -0.54
C THR A 85 0.13 15.43 -1.77
N ALA A 86 0.71 15.57 -2.97
CA ALA A 86 -0.01 15.51 -4.24
C ALA A 86 0.80 14.75 -5.29
N ILE A 87 0.36 13.54 -5.62
CA ILE A 87 1.02 12.71 -6.64
C ILE A 87 0.67 13.14 -8.08
N TYR A 88 -0.47 13.82 -8.28
CA TYR A 88 -0.98 14.16 -9.60
C TYR A 88 -0.05 15.02 -10.46
N PRO A 89 0.57 16.11 -9.96
CA PRO A 89 1.52 16.92 -10.74
C PRO A 89 2.73 16.10 -11.21
N ILE A 90 3.23 15.19 -10.36
CA ILE A 90 4.36 14.32 -10.68
C ILE A 90 3.98 13.38 -11.83
N ILE A 91 2.81 12.72 -11.73
CA ILE A 91 2.35 11.81 -12.78
C ILE A 91 2.04 12.56 -14.08
N ALA A 92 1.52 13.78 -14.01
CA ALA A 92 1.30 14.61 -15.20
C ALA A 92 2.62 14.88 -15.94
N ALA A 93 3.64 15.31 -15.21
CA ALA A 93 4.97 15.56 -15.78
C ALA A 93 5.61 14.28 -16.36
N ILE A 94 5.46 13.12 -15.69
CA ILE A 94 5.91 11.83 -16.20
C ILE A 94 5.20 11.47 -17.53
N LYS A 95 3.88 11.67 -17.60
CA LYS A 95 3.10 11.39 -18.81
C LYS A 95 3.55 12.25 -20.00
N GLU A 96 3.87 13.51 -19.78
CA GLU A 96 4.42 14.39 -20.81
C GLU A 96 5.73 13.86 -21.37
N VAL A 97 6.60 13.32 -20.50
CA VAL A 97 7.85 12.69 -20.95
C VAL A 97 7.54 11.40 -21.74
N PHE A 98 6.69 10.52 -21.23
CA PHE A 98 6.35 9.28 -21.93
C PHE A 98 5.73 9.53 -23.31
N ALA A 99 4.93 10.57 -23.43
CA ALA A 99 4.32 10.97 -24.72
C ALA A 99 5.36 11.36 -25.81
N LYS A 100 6.56 11.80 -25.40
CA LYS A 100 7.65 12.08 -26.34
C LYS A 100 8.33 10.82 -26.90
N TYR A 101 8.09 9.67 -26.24
CA TYR A 101 8.71 8.38 -26.61
C TYR A 101 7.66 7.26 -26.77
N PRO A 102 6.71 7.40 -27.71
CA PRO A 102 5.54 6.49 -27.81
C PRO A 102 5.93 5.05 -28.14
N ASN A 103 7.11 4.83 -28.72
CA ASN A 103 7.60 3.49 -29.09
C ASN A 103 8.38 2.80 -27.95
N LYS A 104 8.59 3.47 -26.81
CA LYS A 104 9.32 2.91 -25.67
C LYS A 104 8.37 2.43 -24.58
N LYS A 105 8.66 1.27 -24.02
CA LYS A 105 7.86 0.69 -22.93
C LYS A 105 8.26 1.31 -21.61
N ALA A 106 7.35 2.04 -20.97
CA ALA A 106 7.60 2.71 -19.72
C ALA A 106 6.39 2.64 -18.76
N GLY A 107 6.67 2.70 -17.49
CA GLY A 107 5.67 2.72 -16.42
C GLY A 107 6.30 3.19 -15.11
N VAL A 108 5.51 3.17 -14.04
CA VAL A 108 5.95 3.53 -12.69
C VAL A 108 5.83 2.36 -11.74
N THR A 109 6.67 2.32 -10.70
CA THR A 109 6.51 1.43 -9.56
C THR A 109 6.01 2.23 -8.36
N LEU A 110 4.93 1.79 -7.75
CA LEU A 110 4.29 2.40 -6.59
C LEU A 110 4.05 1.36 -5.49
N ALA A 111 4.58 1.59 -4.32
CA ALA A 111 5.46 2.66 -3.94
C ALA A 111 6.68 2.09 -3.19
N ASN A 112 7.68 2.93 -2.96
CA ASN A 112 8.81 2.59 -2.09
C ASN A 112 8.37 2.60 -0.61
N THR A 113 9.31 2.26 0.29
CA THR A 113 9.13 2.43 1.74
C THR A 113 8.74 3.86 2.07
N PHE A 114 7.98 4.03 3.15
CA PHE A 114 7.57 5.36 3.63
C PHE A 114 8.54 5.83 4.73
N PRO A 115 9.02 7.09 4.70
CA PRO A 115 9.88 7.62 5.75
C PRO A 115 9.22 7.55 7.12
N ALA A 116 9.93 7.02 8.09
CA ALA A 116 9.48 6.86 9.46
C ALA A 116 10.63 7.04 10.44
N LEU A 117 10.31 7.19 11.73
CA LEU A 117 11.28 7.20 12.81
C LEU A 117 11.09 5.93 13.65
N ALA A 118 12.18 5.26 13.96
CA ALA A 118 12.20 4.12 14.88
C ALA A 118 13.15 4.40 16.06
N PHE A 119 12.83 3.80 17.20
CA PHE A 119 13.73 3.79 18.35
C PHE A 119 14.41 2.42 18.44
N ARG A 120 15.68 2.40 18.73
CA ARG A 120 16.44 1.18 19.02
C ARG A 120 17.23 1.34 20.30
N ASN A 121 17.49 0.22 20.96
CA ASN A 121 18.40 0.20 22.10
C ASN A 121 19.77 0.66 21.64
N GLY A 122 20.12 1.88 22.00
CA GLY A 122 21.39 2.53 21.65
C GLY A 122 22.42 2.39 22.75
N ARG A 123 23.66 2.79 22.46
CA ARG A 123 24.73 2.91 23.46
C ARG A 123 24.64 4.19 24.30
N LYS A 124 23.54 4.93 24.22
CA LYS A 124 23.33 6.15 24.99
C LYS A 124 22.80 5.81 26.38
N GLU A 125 23.46 6.33 27.39
CA GLU A 125 23.20 6.01 28.79
C GLU A 125 21.83 6.49 29.30
N SER A 126 21.15 7.41 28.60
CA SER A 126 19.93 8.08 29.08
C SER A 126 18.65 7.76 28.35
N TRP A 127 18.68 7.30 27.08
CA TRP A 127 17.50 6.99 26.30
C TRP A 127 17.82 6.18 25.03
N GLU A 128 16.79 5.59 24.42
CA GLU A 128 16.89 4.90 23.12
C GLU A 128 17.32 5.86 22.01
N GLU A 129 18.03 5.34 21.03
CA GLU A 129 18.46 6.10 19.87
C GLU A 129 17.34 6.19 18.83
N ALA A 130 16.96 7.41 18.46
CA ALA A 130 16.01 7.66 17.38
C ALA A 130 16.74 7.61 16.02
N ILE A 131 16.25 6.79 15.10
CA ILE A 131 16.81 6.62 13.76
C ILE A 131 15.74 6.78 12.68
N VAL A 132 16.09 7.46 11.58
CA VAL A 132 15.24 7.53 10.40
C VAL A 132 15.35 6.23 9.63
N VAL A 133 14.20 5.67 9.28
CA VAL A 133 14.07 4.37 8.61
C VAL A 133 13.05 4.44 7.48
N GLY A 134 13.07 3.45 6.59
CA GLY A 134 11.98 3.22 5.64
C GLY A 134 10.99 2.20 6.19
N MET A 135 9.78 2.62 6.51
CA MET A 135 8.70 1.71 6.90
C MET A 135 8.29 0.85 5.71
N SER A 136 8.28 -0.48 5.89
CA SER A 136 7.93 -1.45 4.86
C SER A 136 6.96 -2.53 5.38
N GLY A 137 6.54 -3.45 4.53
CA GLY A 137 5.61 -4.52 4.87
C GLY A 137 4.19 -3.99 5.09
N GLU A 138 3.41 -4.65 5.92
CA GLU A 138 1.99 -4.36 6.13
C GLU A 138 1.72 -2.90 6.54
N GLY A 139 2.63 -2.30 7.31
CA GLY A 139 2.47 -0.92 7.79
C GLY A 139 2.37 0.12 6.69
N VAL A 140 2.96 -0.11 5.52
CA VAL A 140 2.91 0.83 4.39
C VAL A 140 1.81 0.50 3.38
N ALA A 141 1.21 -0.68 3.44
CA ALA A 141 0.23 -1.15 2.46
C ALA A 141 -0.96 -0.20 2.25
N PRO A 142 -1.61 0.37 3.28
CA PRO A 142 -2.72 1.31 3.08
C PRO A 142 -2.32 2.57 2.30
N ILE A 143 -1.10 3.07 2.56
CA ILE A 143 -0.55 4.26 1.87
C ILE A 143 -0.29 3.92 0.40
N SER A 144 0.34 2.77 0.14
CA SER A 144 0.63 2.29 -1.21
C SER A 144 -0.64 2.01 -2.01
N ASN A 145 -1.66 1.42 -1.39
CA ASN A 145 -2.95 1.16 -2.02
C ASN A 145 -3.65 2.45 -2.47
N LEU A 146 -3.67 3.48 -1.61
CA LEU A 146 -4.26 4.78 -1.95
C LEU A 146 -3.49 5.44 -3.09
N THR A 147 -2.16 5.45 -3.01
CA THR A 147 -1.30 6.04 -4.05
C THR A 147 -1.49 5.31 -5.39
N LEU A 148 -1.53 3.97 -5.38
CA LEU A 148 -1.80 3.15 -6.56
C LEU A 148 -3.17 3.46 -7.16
N ALA A 149 -4.23 3.48 -6.36
CA ALA A 149 -5.57 3.75 -6.82
C ALA A 149 -5.70 5.12 -7.50
N ASN A 150 -5.03 6.13 -6.95
CA ASN A 150 -5.00 7.47 -7.54
C ASN A 150 -4.26 7.50 -8.88
N VAL A 151 -3.12 6.80 -8.99
CA VAL A 151 -2.29 6.83 -10.21
C VAL A 151 -2.83 5.92 -11.32
N ALA A 152 -3.35 4.75 -10.99
CA ALA A 152 -3.88 3.80 -11.97
C ALA A 152 -4.99 4.41 -12.85
N ARG A 153 -5.77 5.35 -12.31
CA ARG A 153 -6.81 6.09 -13.05
C ARG A 153 -6.25 7.05 -14.10
N LEU A 154 -4.99 7.43 -13.98
CA LEU A 154 -4.37 8.42 -14.87
C LEU A 154 -3.81 7.82 -16.16
N GLY A 155 -3.99 6.50 -16.37
CA GLY A 155 -3.62 5.83 -17.60
C GLY A 155 -2.13 5.54 -17.75
N VAL A 156 -1.37 5.52 -16.64
CA VAL A 156 0.04 5.09 -16.59
C VAL A 156 0.10 3.61 -16.21
N ALA A 157 0.99 2.85 -16.85
CA ALA A 157 1.25 1.48 -16.44
C ALA A 157 1.93 1.46 -15.05
N VAL A 158 1.35 0.69 -14.12
CA VAL A 158 1.85 0.65 -12.74
C VAL A 158 2.26 -0.77 -12.35
N SER A 159 3.45 -0.89 -11.76
CA SER A 159 3.87 -2.04 -10.97
C SER A 159 3.62 -1.74 -9.50
N GLY A 160 2.81 -2.55 -8.82
CA GLY A 160 2.47 -2.35 -7.41
C GLY A 160 3.59 -2.83 -6.49
N ASN A 161 3.97 -2.01 -5.51
CA ASN A 161 4.97 -2.30 -4.49
C ASN A 161 4.63 -1.56 -3.19
N GLY A 162 5.27 -1.98 -2.10
CA GLY A 162 5.10 -1.35 -0.79
C GLY A 162 3.92 -1.94 -0.02
N GLY A 163 4.17 -3.09 0.61
CA GLY A 163 3.24 -3.65 1.57
C GLY A 163 2.60 -4.98 1.31
N PRO A 164 2.61 -5.58 0.10
CA PRO A 164 1.99 -6.89 -0.07
C PRO A 164 2.77 -7.95 0.70
N MET A 165 2.07 -8.66 1.61
CA MET A 165 2.65 -9.66 2.49
C MET A 165 2.00 -11.04 2.34
N ASP A 166 0.99 -11.15 1.47
CA ASP A 166 0.31 -12.38 1.12
C ASP A 166 -0.35 -12.28 -0.27
N TYR A 167 -0.95 -13.38 -0.73
CA TYR A 167 -1.65 -13.42 -2.01
C TYR A 167 -2.92 -12.54 -2.05
N LYS A 168 -3.57 -12.31 -0.90
CA LYS A 168 -4.77 -11.45 -0.82
C LYS A 168 -4.40 -10.00 -0.99
N SER A 169 -3.36 -9.53 -0.30
CA SER A 169 -2.83 -8.19 -0.47
C SER A 169 -2.30 -7.97 -1.89
N ALA A 170 -1.65 -8.97 -2.51
CA ALA A 170 -1.27 -8.91 -3.91
C ALA A 170 -2.48 -8.78 -4.84
N ALA A 171 -3.56 -9.54 -4.59
CA ALA A 171 -4.80 -9.43 -5.34
C ALA A 171 -5.43 -8.03 -5.22
N HIS A 172 -5.33 -7.36 -4.06
CA HIS A 172 -5.79 -5.98 -3.90
C HIS A 172 -5.01 -5.02 -4.81
N PHE A 173 -3.67 -5.14 -4.88
CA PHE A 173 -2.85 -4.32 -5.79
C PHE A 173 -3.27 -4.52 -7.26
N LEU A 174 -3.48 -5.77 -7.68
CA LEU A 174 -3.96 -6.07 -9.03
C LEU A 174 -5.37 -5.48 -9.26
N ALA A 175 -6.28 -5.68 -8.34
CA ALA A 175 -7.65 -5.16 -8.45
C ALA A 175 -7.69 -3.62 -8.47
N LEU A 176 -6.73 -2.94 -7.85
CA LEU A 176 -6.54 -1.49 -7.92
C LEU A 176 -5.83 -1.02 -9.21
N GLY A 177 -5.47 -1.92 -10.13
CA GLY A 177 -4.98 -1.58 -11.46
C GLY A 177 -3.49 -1.79 -11.69
N ALA A 178 -2.74 -2.29 -10.71
CA ALA A 178 -1.35 -2.71 -10.95
C ALA A 178 -1.30 -3.82 -11.99
N LYS A 179 -0.34 -3.72 -12.93
CA LYS A 179 -0.11 -4.75 -13.96
C LYS A 179 0.76 -5.89 -13.44
N THR A 180 1.62 -5.59 -12.48
CA THR A 180 2.49 -6.54 -11.78
C THR A 180 2.55 -6.15 -10.31
N VAL A 181 2.94 -7.10 -9.44
CA VAL A 181 3.16 -6.86 -8.01
C VAL A 181 4.57 -7.27 -7.65
N GLN A 182 5.26 -6.42 -6.91
CA GLN A 182 6.61 -6.68 -6.42
C GLN A 182 6.56 -6.98 -4.92
N PHE A 183 7.33 -7.97 -4.51
CA PHE A 183 7.46 -8.39 -3.12
C PHE A 183 8.89 -8.18 -2.63
N CYS A 184 9.06 -7.65 -1.44
CA CYS A 184 10.36 -7.49 -0.79
C CYS A 184 10.31 -8.08 0.63
N THR A 185 9.60 -7.44 1.54
CA THR A 185 9.60 -7.78 2.97
C THR A 185 9.19 -9.22 3.25
N ILE A 186 8.19 -9.75 2.54
CA ILE A 186 7.76 -11.14 2.73
C ILE A 186 8.85 -12.12 2.30
N VAL A 187 9.55 -11.82 1.19
CA VAL A 187 10.66 -12.65 0.70
C VAL A 187 11.83 -12.60 1.68
N MET A 188 12.10 -11.43 2.27
CA MET A 188 13.13 -11.30 3.32
C MET A 188 12.78 -12.11 4.57
N LYS A 189 11.49 -12.23 4.92
CA LYS A 189 11.05 -12.99 6.09
C LYS A 189 11.02 -14.50 5.88
N HIS A 190 10.63 -14.95 4.69
CA HIS A 190 10.28 -16.35 4.43
C HIS A 190 11.15 -17.00 3.34
N GLY A 191 12.06 -16.24 2.71
CA GLY A 191 12.87 -16.72 1.61
C GLY A 191 12.09 -16.82 0.30
N TYR A 192 12.78 -17.26 -0.76
CA TYR A 192 12.19 -17.29 -2.12
C TYR A 192 11.08 -18.33 -2.31
N GLY A 193 11.01 -19.37 -1.49
CA GLY A 193 9.96 -20.40 -1.55
C GLY A 193 8.55 -19.83 -1.37
N ILE A 194 8.42 -18.68 -0.73
CA ILE A 194 7.12 -18.00 -0.56
C ILE A 194 6.46 -17.64 -1.90
N ILE A 195 7.23 -17.52 -2.98
CA ILE A 195 6.71 -17.15 -4.30
C ILE A 195 5.71 -18.19 -4.82
N ASP A 196 5.96 -19.48 -4.60
CA ASP A 196 5.07 -20.55 -5.00
C ASP A 196 3.75 -20.49 -4.21
N GLU A 197 3.82 -20.22 -2.91
CA GLU A 197 2.63 -20.03 -2.06
C GLU A 197 1.80 -18.82 -2.49
N LEU A 198 2.45 -17.72 -2.88
CA LEU A 198 1.78 -16.53 -3.39
C LEU A 198 1.04 -16.83 -4.70
N HIS A 199 1.65 -17.58 -5.61
CA HIS A 199 1.03 -17.98 -6.88
C HIS A 199 -0.16 -18.91 -6.64
N TRP A 200 0.00 -19.93 -5.81
CA TRP A 200 -1.05 -20.90 -5.51
C TRP A 200 -2.21 -20.24 -4.78
N GLY A 201 -1.92 -19.43 -3.78
CA GLY A 201 -2.95 -18.70 -3.03
C GLY A 201 -3.72 -17.72 -3.93
N LEU A 202 -3.04 -17.00 -4.84
CA LEU A 202 -3.72 -16.13 -5.79
C LEU A 202 -4.61 -16.93 -6.76
N SER A 203 -4.12 -18.06 -7.27
CA SER A 203 -4.90 -18.92 -8.18
C SER A 203 -6.15 -19.44 -7.50
N HIS A 204 -6.03 -19.94 -6.28
CA HIS A 204 -7.16 -20.43 -5.48
C HIS A 204 -8.18 -19.30 -5.18
N LEU A 205 -7.71 -18.12 -4.76
CA LEU A 205 -8.58 -16.97 -4.54
C LEU A 205 -9.35 -16.55 -5.80
N MET A 206 -8.71 -16.64 -6.96
CA MET A 206 -9.35 -16.32 -8.24
C MET A 206 -10.40 -17.37 -8.61
N GLU A 207 -10.13 -18.66 -8.37
CA GLU A 207 -11.06 -19.76 -8.58
C GLU A 207 -12.29 -19.59 -7.70
N GLU A 208 -12.13 -19.40 -6.38
CA GLU A 208 -13.23 -19.15 -5.43
C GLU A 208 -14.13 -17.98 -5.86
N ARG A 209 -13.56 -16.98 -6.51
CA ARG A 209 -14.29 -15.77 -6.95
C ARG A 209 -14.75 -15.81 -8.41
N GLY A 210 -14.57 -16.94 -9.10
CA GLY A 210 -14.93 -17.09 -10.49
C GLY A 210 -14.14 -16.16 -11.45
N ILE A 211 -12.90 -15.81 -11.11
CA ILE A 211 -12.04 -14.94 -11.91
C ILE A 211 -11.11 -15.79 -12.76
N SER A 212 -11.36 -15.88 -14.05
CA SER A 212 -10.69 -16.83 -14.94
C SER A 212 -9.29 -16.42 -15.41
N SER A 213 -8.83 -15.20 -15.12
CA SER A 213 -7.46 -14.75 -15.46
C SER A 213 -7.04 -13.52 -14.66
N VAL A 214 -5.72 -13.34 -14.49
CA VAL A 214 -5.16 -12.13 -13.85
C VAL A 214 -5.59 -10.86 -14.61
N SER A 215 -5.67 -10.92 -15.93
CA SER A 215 -6.14 -9.77 -16.73
C SER A 215 -7.57 -9.35 -16.41
N LYS A 216 -8.43 -10.28 -15.98
CA LYS A 216 -9.79 -9.96 -15.51
C LYS A 216 -9.83 -9.47 -14.05
N LEU A 217 -8.79 -9.75 -13.27
CA LEU A 217 -8.64 -9.22 -11.92
C LEU A 217 -8.14 -7.77 -11.95
N ILE A 218 -7.21 -7.46 -12.86
CA ILE A 218 -6.58 -6.14 -12.97
C ILE A 218 -7.64 -5.05 -13.18
N GLY A 219 -7.65 -4.09 -12.25
CA GLY A 219 -8.53 -2.92 -12.31
C GLY A 219 -9.98 -3.19 -11.89
N ARG A 220 -10.31 -4.37 -11.38
CA ARG A 220 -11.68 -4.75 -11.00
C ARG A 220 -12.27 -3.87 -9.90
N ALA A 221 -11.44 -3.30 -9.04
CA ALA A 221 -11.86 -2.35 -7.99
C ALA A 221 -11.85 -0.88 -8.45
N LEU A 222 -11.29 -0.57 -9.62
CA LEU A 222 -11.12 0.82 -10.06
C LEU A 222 -12.40 1.61 -10.32
N PRO A 223 -13.52 1.04 -10.80
CA PRO A 223 -14.75 1.82 -11.00
C PRO A 223 -15.24 2.52 -9.73
N ASN A 224 -15.00 1.89 -8.56
CA ASN A 224 -15.33 2.43 -7.26
C ASN A 224 -14.15 2.28 -6.27
N PRO A 225 -12.94 2.80 -6.60
CA PRO A 225 -11.75 2.48 -5.81
C PRO A 225 -11.65 3.29 -4.52
N VAL A 226 -12.29 4.44 -4.46
CA VAL A 226 -12.21 5.38 -3.34
C VAL A 226 -13.59 5.96 -3.10
N THR A 227 -14.29 5.39 -2.17
CA THR A 227 -15.44 6.04 -1.56
C THR A 227 -14.91 6.88 -0.40
N GLY A 228 -15.18 8.18 -0.42
CA GLY A 228 -14.89 9.04 0.73
C GLY A 228 -15.65 8.51 1.94
N PHE A 229 -15.01 8.47 3.11
CA PHE A 229 -15.68 7.95 4.32
C PHE A 229 -16.98 8.70 4.64
N MET A 230 -17.12 9.95 4.18
CA MET A 230 -18.34 10.74 4.29
C MET A 230 -19.49 10.25 3.40
N GLU A 231 -19.17 9.48 2.35
CA GLU A 231 -20.14 8.91 1.41
C GLU A 231 -20.61 7.51 1.85
N LEU A 232 -19.94 6.94 2.87
CA LEU A 232 -20.34 5.66 3.40
C LEU A 232 -21.66 5.82 4.16
N SER A 233 -22.70 5.13 3.70
CA SER A 233 -23.91 4.97 4.50
C SER A 233 -23.52 4.18 5.75
N ALA A 234 -23.64 4.83 6.91
CA ALA A 234 -23.39 4.17 8.18
C ALA A 234 -24.47 3.11 8.43
N VAL A 235 -24.17 1.86 8.06
CA VAL A 235 -24.98 0.73 8.53
C VAL A 235 -24.76 0.60 10.04
N LYS A 236 -25.73 1.07 10.82
CA LYS A 236 -25.66 1.06 12.28
C LYS A 236 -25.81 -0.39 12.78
N LYS A 237 -24.70 -1.09 12.94
CA LYS A 237 -24.65 -2.44 13.47
C LYS A 237 -24.80 -2.46 14.99
N ILE A 238 -25.06 -3.65 15.55
CA ILE A 238 -25.13 -3.90 16.99
C ILE A 238 -24.22 -5.09 17.34
N SER A 239 -23.63 -5.04 18.53
CA SER A 239 -22.88 -6.18 19.07
C SER A 239 -23.81 -7.35 19.40
N ALA A 240 -23.38 -8.55 19.06
CA ALA A 240 -24.01 -9.80 19.43
C ALA A 240 -22.96 -10.81 19.91
N VAL A 241 -23.38 -11.91 20.52
CA VAL A 241 -22.50 -12.90 21.11
C VAL A 241 -22.84 -14.30 20.57
N HIS A 242 -21.78 -15.09 20.34
CA HIS A 242 -21.83 -16.55 20.23
C HIS A 242 -21.55 -17.11 21.62
N ASP A 243 -22.58 -17.57 22.30
CA ASP A 243 -22.50 -18.01 23.70
C ASP A 243 -21.48 -19.14 23.86
N GLU A 244 -21.44 -20.06 22.91
CA GLU A 244 -20.55 -21.23 22.88
C GLU A 244 -19.05 -20.85 22.77
N LEU A 245 -18.73 -19.67 22.27
CA LEU A 245 -17.35 -19.18 22.17
C LEU A 245 -16.96 -18.27 23.34
N CYS A 246 -17.92 -17.90 24.18
CA CYS A 246 -17.71 -16.98 25.27
C CYS A 246 -16.85 -17.59 26.38
N GLN A 247 -15.75 -16.95 26.73
CA GLN A 247 -14.85 -17.37 27.81
C GLN A 247 -15.16 -16.70 29.16
N HIS A 248 -16.30 -16.03 29.28
CA HIS A 248 -16.80 -15.39 30.50
C HIS A 248 -15.81 -14.40 31.16
N CYS A 249 -14.87 -13.84 30.38
CA CYS A 249 -13.77 -13.03 30.89
C CYS A 249 -14.14 -11.58 31.26
N GLY A 250 -15.33 -11.11 30.84
CA GLY A 250 -15.84 -9.77 31.16
C GLY A 250 -15.18 -8.60 30.42
N ASN A 251 -14.19 -8.80 29.55
CA ASN A 251 -13.50 -7.71 28.85
C ASN A 251 -14.42 -6.79 28.03
N CYS A 252 -15.52 -7.32 27.55
CA CYS A 252 -16.51 -6.58 26.77
C CYS A 252 -17.26 -5.50 27.54
N THR A 253 -17.29 -5.58 28.89
CA THR A 253 -17.92 -4.55 29.73
C THR A 253 -17.13 -3.23 29.75
N ARG A 254 -15.90 -3.20 29.21
CA ARG A 254 -15.12 -1.96 29.01
C ARG A 254 -15.65 -1.12 27.85
N CYS A 255 -16.89 -1.36 27.43
CA CYS A 255 -17.56 -0.57 26.42
C CYS A 255 -17.63 0.92 26.82
N PRO A 256 -17.07 1.87 26.05
CA PRO A 256 -17.08 3.28 26.39
C PRO A 256 -18.50 3.90 26.43
N TYR A 257 -19.47 3.22 25.80
CA TYR A 257 -20.86 3.61 25.79
C TYR A 257 -21.70 2.90 26.87
N MET A 258 -21.06 2.09 27.71
CA MET A 258 -21.73 1.28 28.75
C MET A 258 -22.91 0.46 28.18
N ALA A 259 -22.77 0.00 26.96
CA ALA A 259 -23.80 -0.73 26.23
C ALA A 259 -23.76 -2.24 26.45
N ILE A 260 -22.78 -2.75 27.19
CA ILE A 260 -22.64 -4.19 27.44
C ILE A 260 -22.64 -4.46 28.94
N THR A 261 -23.56 -5.31 29.38
CA THR A 261 -23.63 -5.86 30.74
C THR A 261 -23.48 -7.37 30.67
N LEU A 262 -23.22 -8.01 31.79
CA LEU A 262 -23.18 -9.47 31.91
C LEU A 262 -24.47 -9.98 32.58
N ASN A 263 -24.99 -11.08 32.07
CA ASN A 263 -26.05 -11.81 32.75
C ASN A 263 -25.49 -12.66 33.92
N LYS A 264 -26.34 -13.48 34.52
CA LYS A 264 -25.95 -14.33 35.68
C LYS A 264 -24.87 -15.37 35.32
N ASP A 265 -24.84 -15.76 34.06
CA ASP A 265 -23.89 -16.76 33.51
C ASP A 265 -22.64 -16.09 32.93
N LEU A 266 -22.44 -14.81 33.25
CA LEU A 266 -21.35 -13.95 32.72
C LEU A 266 -21.33 -13.84 31.18
N ILE A 267 -22.45 -14.06 30.51
CA ILE A 267 -22.61 -13.86 29.08
C ILE A 267 -22.95 -12.39 28.81
N PRO A 268 -22.28 -11.73 27.84
CA PRO A 268 -22.55 -10.33 27.51
C PRO A 268 -23.95 -10.14 26.90
N GLN A 269 -24.63 -9.10 27.39
CA GLN A 269 -25.90 -8.63 26.86
C GLN A 269 -25.75 -7.19 26.39
N THR A 270 -26.17 -6.91 25.17
CA THR A 270 -26.02 -5.60 24.54
C THR A 270 -27.30 -4.79 24.63
N ASP A 271 -27.19 -3.61 25.23
CA ASP A 271 -28.27 -2.60 25.25
C ASP A 271 -28.32 -1.89 23.89
N ALA A 272 -29.37 -2.14 23.13
CA ALA A 272 -29.56 -1.58 21.79
C ALA A 272 -29.69 -0.07 21.76
N SER A 273 -30.15 0.55 22.86
CA SER A 273 -30.29 2.01 22.96
C SER A 273 -28.95 2.71 23.11
N LYS A 274 -27.95 2.06 23.69
CA LYS A 274 -26.64 2.61 23.98
C LYS A 274 -25.54 2.19 23.00
N CYS A 275 -25.70 1.03 22.34
CA CYS A 275 -24.70 0.52 21.41
C CYS A 275 -24.68 1.35 20.14
N VAL A 276 -23.57 2.02 19.84
CA VAL A 276 -23.40 2.83 18.61
C VAL A 276 -22.82 2.03 17.44
N GLY A 277 -22.49 0.75 17.62
CA GLY A 277 -21.97 -0.10 16.55
C GLY A 277 -20.48 0.09 16.23
N CYS A 278 -19.70 0.62 17.18
CA CYS A 278 -18.27 0.94 16.98
C CYS A 278 -17.33 -0.27 16.84
N SER A 279 -17.79 -1.48 17.04
CA SER A 279 -17.06 -2.75 16.96
C SER A 279 -15.91 -2.97 17.96
N ILE A 280 -15.59 -2.06 18.85
CA ILE A 280 -14.49 -2.18 19.83
C ILE A 280 -14.58 -3.49 20.63
N CYS A 281 -15.78 -3.86 21.09
CA CYS A 281 -15.99 -5.08 21.86
C CYS A 281 -15.68 -6.35 21.03
N ALA A 282 -16.05 -6.37 19.76
CA ALA A 282 -15.77 -7.50 18.86
C ALA A 282 -14.27 -7.59 18.55
N GLN A 283 -13.60 -6.46 18.31
CA GLN A 283 -12.16 -6.43 18.04
C GLN A 283 -11.32 -6.85 19.26
N ASN A 284 -11.77 -6.54 20.47
CA ASN A 284 -11.10 -6.89 21.71
C ASN A 284 -11.47 -8.26 22.27
N CYS A 285 -12.39 -8.98 21.62
CA CYS A 285 -12.78 -10.32 22.05
C CYS A 285 -11.79 -11.36 21.50
N PHE A 286 -10.85 -11.79 22.32
CA PHE A 286 -9.81 -12.74 21.91
C PHE A 286 -10.33 -14.11 21.48
N SER A 287 -11.50 -14.52 21.98
CA SER A 287 -12.14 -15.78 21.57
C SER A 287 -13.01 -15.66 20.33
N GLY A 288 -13.22 -14.43 19.82
CA GLY A 288 -14.13 -14.17 18.70
C GLY A 288 -15.62 -14.36 19.03
N ALA A 289 -15.97 -14.48 20.30
CA ALA A 289 -17.36 -14.65 20.71
C ALA A 289 -18.24 -13.46 20.37
N LEU A 290 -17.69 -12.23 20.43
CA LEU A 290 -18.45 -11.04 20.07
C LEU A 290 -18.28 -10.72 18.59
N TYR A 291 -19.39 -10.41 17.95
CA TYR A 291 -19.43 -10.03 16.53
C TYR A 291 -20.44 -8.91 16.30
N MET A 292 -20.40 -8.31 15.11
CA MET A 292 -21.32 -7.23 14.72
C MET A 292 -22.35 -7.76 13.72
N ARG A 293 -23.63 -7.64 14.05
CA ARG A 293 -24.74 -7.94 13.16
C ARG A 293 -25.55 -6.68 12.80
N GLU A 294 -26.37 -6.78 11.79
CA GLU A 294 -27.35 -5.76 11.48
C GLU A 294 -28.41 -5.66 12.61
N ARG A 295 -28.94 -4.47 12.79
CA ARG A 295 -30.03 -4.23 13.74
C ARG A 295 -31.36 -4.66 13.16
N THR A 296 -32.24 -5.13 14.03
CA THR A 296 -33.65 -5.25 13.71
C THR A 296 -34.31 -3.86 13.67
N ASP A 297 -35.48 -3.75 13.04
CA ASP A 297 -36.26 -2.50 13.00
C ASP A 297 -36.57 -1.94 14.40
N LYS A 298 -36.83 -2.83 15.35
CA LYS A 298 -37.05 -2.47 16.76
C LYS A 298 -35.79 -1.85 17.40
N GLU A 299 -34.62 -2.45 17.15
CA GLU A 299 -33.35 -1.96 17.66
C GLU A 299 -32.90 -0.64 16.98
N MET A 300 -33.31 -0.44 15.72
CA MET A 300 -33.09 0.84 15.01
C MET A 300 -33.90 1.98 15.63
N LYS A 301 -35.16 1.72 15.99
CA LYS A 301 -36.02 2.72 16.68
C LYS A 301 -35.42 3.15 18.01
N LEU A 302 -34.96 2.19 18.82
CA LEU A 302 -34.34 2.48 20.12
C LEU A 302 -33.06 3.35 20.03
N LEU A 303 -32.36 3.31 18.90
CA LEU A 303 -31.19 4.16 18.69
C LEU A 303 -31.54 5.59 18.25
N SER A 304 -32.68 5.79 17.63
CA SER A 304 -33.14 7.12 17.17
C SER A 304 -33.80 7.96 18.27
N GLU A 305 -34.17 7.35 19.37
CA GLU A 305 -34.81 7.99 20.52
C GLU A 305 -33.79 8.57 21.55
N ASN A 306 -32.49 8.35 21.35
CA ASN A 306 -31.38 8.87 22.14
C ASN A 306 -30.45 9.76 21.30
#